data_6bb55eb30058cb8f8d3654196f71a509
#
_entry.id   6bb55eb30058cb8f8d3654196f71a509
#
_cell.length_a   1.000
_cell.length_b   1.000
_cell.length_c   1.000
_cell.angle_alpha   90.00
_cell.angle_beta   90.00
_cell.angle_gamma   90.00
#
_symmetry.space_group_name_H-M   'P 1'
#
loop_
_entity.id
_entity.type
_entity.pdbx_description
1 polymer ?
#
loop_
_entity_poly.entity_id
_entity_poly.type
_entity_poly.pdbx_seq_one_letter_code
_entity_poly.pdbx_strand_id
1 'polypeptide(L)'
;TIDRTTTGKGFVVDYTYEELEKFDASFKFKDLGFNKIPTLREYFQLVKDYDIVTNVELKTGINEYLGIEEKVWELIKEYNLEKKVIISSFNHFSVMRMKDIAPQLKYGFLSEDWIIDAGKYTHSHGVQCYHPRFNNLVPDVIKELKKYNLEINTWTVNLEEDMRYLYSNNIDVIITNYPELAQEIKNRQR
;
A
#
# COMPACT_ATOMS: atom_id res chain seq x y z
N THR A 1 1.14 -8.31 13.50
CA THR A 1 1.07 -9.72 13.93
C THR A 1 0.60 -10.60 12.77
N ILE A 2 0.86 -11.93 12.86
CA ILE A 2 0.43 -12.93 11.89
C ILE A 2 -0.97 -13.48 12.19
N ASP A 3 -1.52 -13.19 13.35
CA ASP A 3 -2.81 -13.73 13.86
C ASP A 3 -4.01 -13.42 12.97
N ARG A 4 -3.98 -12.26 12.30
CA ARG A 4 -5.12 -11.76 11.51
C ARG A 4 -5.34 -12.54 10.20
N THR A 5 -4.28 -13.08 9.64
CA THR A 5 -4.27 -13.62 8.27
C THR A 5 -3.72 -15.02 8.16
N THR A 6 -3.27 -15.62 9.27
CA THR A 6 -2.73 -16.98 9.30
C THR A 6 -3.21 -17.76 10.52
N THR A 7 -2.86 -19.04 10.57
CA THR A 7 -3.06 -19.91 11.74
C THR A 7 -2.04 -19.66 12.87
N GLY A 8 -1.01 -18.84 12.62
CA GLY A 8 0.00 -18.48 13.60
C GLY A 8 -0.42 -17.36 14.56
N LYS A 9 0.43 -17.03 15.53
CA LYS A 9 0.22 -15.95 16.52
C LYS A 9 1.53 -15.18 16.73
N GLY A 10 1.44 -13.90 17.13
CA GLY A 10 2.59 -13.06 17.48
C GLY A 10 3.11 -12.22 16.31
N PHE A 11 4.30 -11.66 16.47
CA PHE A 11 4.87 -10.74 15.48
C PHE A 11 5.70 -11.49 14.43
N VAL A 12 5.72 -10.96 13.20
CA VAL A 12 6.57 -11.50 12.13
C VAL A 12 8.05 -11.57 12.55
N VAL A 13 8.52 -10.58 13.32
CA VAL A 13 9.91 -10.48 13.77
C VAL A 13 10.33 -11.61 14.72
N ASP A 14 9.38 -12.30 15.34
CA ASP A 14 9.64 -13.39 16.30
C ASP A 14 9.95 -14.73 15.60
N TYR A 15 9.85 -14.78 14.26
CA TYR A 15 9.97 -16.01 13.48
C TYR A 15 11.01 -15.88 12.38
N THR A 16 11.66 -17.01 12.07
CA THR A 16 12.40 -17.17 10.81
C THR A 16 11.43 -17.38 9.64
N TYR A 17 11.92 -17.25 8.40
CA TYR A 17 11.08 -17.51 7.24
C TYR A 17 10.61 -18.97 7.19
N GLU A 18 11.50 -19.92 7.53
CA GLU A 18 11.21 -21.36 7.59
C GLU A 18 10.14 -21.72 8.63
N GLU A 19 9.96 -20.88 9.63
CA GLU A 19 8.86 -21.00 10.59
C GLU A 19 7.58 -20.36 10.06
N LEU A 20 7.69 -19.17 9.44
CA LEU A 20 6.54 -18.45 8.89
C LEU A 20 5.85 -19.23 7.76
N GLU A 21 6.60 -19.92 6.91
CA GLU A 21 6.03 -20.69 5.79
C GLU A 21 5.20 -21.91 6.23
N LYS A 22 5.30 -22.33 7.50
CA LYS A 22 4.50 -23.42 8.08
C LYS A 22 3.10 -22.97 8.53
N PHE A 23 2.86 -21.66 8.65
CA PHE A 23 1.55 -21.15 8.99
C PHE A 23 0.67 -21.05 7.76
N ASP A 24 -0.57 -21.51 7.91
CA ASP A 24 -1.55 -21.43 6.84
C ASP A 24 -2.11 -20.02 6.70
N ALA A 25 -1.85 -19.40 5.57
CA ALA A 25 -2.35 -18.08 5.20
C ALA A 25 -3.70 -18.12 4.47
N SER A 26 -4.24 -19.31 4.17
CA SER A 26 -5.60 -19.48 3.65
C SER A 26 -6.67 -19.36 4.73
N PHE A 27 -6.31 -19.10 5.96
CA PHE A 27 -7.09 -19.11 7.20
C PHE A 27 -8.57 -18.72 7.06
N LYS A 28 -8.92 -17.75 6.22
CA LYS A 28 -10.30 -17.31 5.94
C LYS A 28 -10.93 -17.99 4.72
N PHE A 29 -10.14 -18.70 3.92
CA PHE A 29 -10.53 -19.31 2.66
C PHE A 29 -10.23 -20.82 2.71
N LYS A 30 -10.92 -21.52 3.62
CA LYS A 30 -10.66 -22.93 3.95
C LYS A 30 -10.70 -23.89 2.76
N ASP A 31 -11.47 -23.55 1.73
CA ASP A 31 -11.63 -24.36 0.51
C ASP A 31 -10.40 -24.33 -0.40
N LEU A 32 -9.45 -23.39 -0.16
CA LEU A 32 -8.22 -23.28 -0.95
C LEU A 32 -7.10 -24.23 -0.49
N GLY A 33 -7.31 -24.97 0.61
CA GLY A 33 -6.27 -25.76 1.24
C GLY A 33 -5.16 -24.91 1.84
N PHE A 34 -4.04 -25.54 2.19
CA PHE A 34 -2.89 -24.85 2.79
C PHE A 34 -2.21 -23.90 1.80
N ASN A 35 -2.01 -22.66 2.24
CA ASN A 35 -1.24 -21.67 1.50
C ASN A 35 -0.24 -21.02 2.44
N LYS A 36 1.05 -21.07 2.09
CA LYS A 36 2.10 -20.39 2.86
C LYS A 36 2.05 -18.86 2.68
N ILE A 37 2.66 -18.13 3.59
CA ILE A 37 2.90 -16.69 3.41
C ILE A 37 3.88 -16.50 2.25
N PRO A 38 3.51 -15.79 1.17
CA PRO A 38 4.41 -15.56 0.04
C PRO A 38 5.50 -14.53 0.42
N THR A 39 6.69 -14.71 -0.13
CA THR A 39 7.74 -13.69 -0.08
C THR A 39 7.49 -12.59 -1.11
N LEU A 40 8.09 -11.41 -0.90
CA LEU A 40 8.06 -10.33 -1.91
C LEU A 40 8.71 -10.78 -3.23
N ARG A 41 9.73 -11.64 -3.17
CA ARG A 41 10.38 -12.24 -4.34
C ARG A 41 9.39 -13.08 -5.16
N GLU A 42 8.65 -13.97 -4.51
CA GLU A 42 7.64 -14.80 -5.17
C GLU A 42 6.53 -13.96 -5.80
N TYR A 43 6.12 -12.89 -5.09
CA TYR A 43 5.15 -11.95 -5.62
C TYR A 43 5.69 -11.21 -6.86
N PHE A 44 6.89 -10.66 -6.82
CA PHE A 44 7.49 -9.98 -7.98
C PHE A 44 7.72 -10.92 -9.16
N GLN A 45 8.11 -12.17 -8.90
CA GLN A 45 8.21 -13.18 -9.94
C GLN A 45 6.86 -13.43 -10.65
N LEU A 46 5.76 -13.39 -9.91
CA LEU A 46 4.41 -13.56 -10.44
C LEU A 46 3.99 -12.36 -11.29
N VAL A 47 4.25 -11.13 -10.82
CA VAL A 47 3.65 -9.92 -11.41
C VAL A 47 4.52 -9.19 -12.44
N LYS A 48 5.81 -9.53 -12.57
CA LYS A 48 6.78 -8.79 -13.39
C LYS A 48 6.35 -8.60 -14.85
N ASP A 49 5.66 -9.59 -15.43
CA ASP A 49 5.26 -9.61 -16.83
C ASP A 49 3.87 -8.98 -17.07
N TYR A 50 3.17 -8.59 -16.00
CA TYR A 50 1.86 -7.93 -16.09
C TYR A 50 1.99 -6.41 -16.08
N ASP A 51 1.06 -5.74 -16.73
CA ASP A 51 0.97 -4.27 -16.72
C ASP A 51 0.14 -3.78 -15.52
N ILE A 52 0.69 -4.00 -14.34
CA ILE A 52 0.11 -3.58 -13.06
C ILE A 52 1.12 -2.78 -12.25
N VAL A 53 0.63 -1.85 -11.43
CA VAL A 53 1.43 -1.12 -10.44
C VAL A 53 1.23 -1.76 -9.08
N THR A 54 2.34 -2.07 -8.41
CA THR A 54 2.35 -2.65 -7.07
C THR A 54 2.59 -1.56 -6.03
N ASN A 55 1.69 -1.41 -5.07
CA ASN A 55 1.94 -0.62 -3.86
C ASN A 55 2.58 -1.52 -2.79
N VAL A 56 3.86 -1.29 -2.51
CA VAL A 56 4.61 -2.00 -1.46
C VAL A 56 4.54 -1.17 -0.18
N GLU A 57 3.80 -1.67 0.81
CA GLU A 57 3.71 -1.03 2.13
C GLU A 57 4.81 -1.55 3.04
N LEU A 58 5.68 -0.67 3.51
CA LEU A 58 6.69 -0.97 4.54
C LEU A 58 6.05 -0.86 5.92
N LYS A 59 5.83 -2.00 6.58
CA LYS A 59 5.19 -2.06 7.92
C LYS A 59 6.24 -1.93 9.03
N THR A 60 6.85 -0.77 9.12
CA THR A 60 7.95 -0.44 10.05
C THR A 60 7.51 0.41 11.25
N GLY A 61 6.20 0.53 11.50
CA GLY A 61 5.67 1.41 12.56
C GLY A 61 5.81 0.86 13.99
N ILE A 62 5.92 -0.46 14.15
CA ILE A 62 6.12 -1.13 15.47
C ILE A 62 7.53 -1.67 15.56
N ASN A 63 7.96 -2.42 14.55
CA ASN A 63 9.31 -2.97 14.44
C ASN A 63 9.99 -2.33 13.22
N GLU A 64 11.17 -1.76 13.38
CA GLU A 64 11.82 -1.03 12.28
C GLU A 64 12.32 -1.93 11.16
N TYR A 65 12.65 -3.21 11.43
CA TYR A 65 13.22 -4.15 10.47
C TYR A 65 14.42 -3.54 9.72
N LEU A 66 15.50 -3.24 10.46
CA LEU A 66 16.69 -2.59 9.92
C LEU A 66 17.19 -3.26 8.63
N GLY A 67 17.39 -2.46 7.58
CA GLY A 67 17.82 -2.92 6.26
C GLY A 67 16.68 -3.41 5.36
N ILE A 68 15.39 -3.21 5.74
CA ILE A 68 14.26 -3.61 4.90
C ILE A 68 14.21 -2.76 3.63
N GLU A 69 14.54 -1.47 3.72
CA GLU A 69 14.52 -0.55 2.60
C GLU A 69 15.51 -1.00 1.50
N GLU A 70 16.74 -1.32 1.89
CA GLU A 70 17.78 -1.81 0.98
C GLU A 70 17.38 -3.13 0.32
N LYS A 71 16.86 -4.09 1.11
CA LYS A 71 16.42 -5.39 0.58
C LYS A 71 15.25 -5.27 -0.39
N VAL A 72 14.30 -4.40 -0.11
CA VAL A 72 13.18 -4.13 -1.03
C VAL A 72 13.69 -3.49 -2.31
N TRP A 73 14.63 -2.55 -2.22
CA TRP A 73 15.23 -1.91 -3.38
C TRP A 73 16.00 -2.92 -4.24
N GLU A 74 16.76 -3.82 -3.64
CA GLU A 74 17.47 -4.88 -4.37
C GLU A 74 16.52 -5.74 -5.18
N LEU A 75 15.39 -6.15 -4.61
CA LEU A 75 14.37 -6.93 -5.32
C LEU A 75 13.71 -6.13 -6.44
N ILE A 76 13.38 -4.85 -6.23
CA ILE A 76 12.80 -4.00 -7.29
C ILE A 76 13.74 -3.92 -8.50
N LYS A 77 15.04 -3.72 -8.27
CA LYS A 77 16.06 -3.72 -9.33
C LYS A 77 16.18 -5.06 -10.03
N GLU A 78 16.24 -6.14 -9.26
CA GLU A 78 16.38 -7.51 -9.78
C GLU A 78 15.27 -7.85 -10.78
N TYR A 79 14.05 -7.38 -10.53
CA TYR A 79 12.88 -7.63 -11.38
C TYR A 79 12.56 -6.51 -12.37
N ASN A 80 13.36 -5.43 -12.42
CA ASN A 80 13.17 -4.24 -13.29
C ASN A 80 11.79 -3.59 -13.10
N LEU A 81 11.35 -3.43 -11.84
CA LEU A 81 10.02 -2.95 -11.47
C LEU A 81 10.00 -1.48 -11.04
N GLU A 82 11.06 -0.69 -11.28
CA GLU A 82 11.20 0.69 -10.82
C GLU A 82 10.04 1.59 -11.25
N LYS A 83 9.47 1.36 -12.43
CA LYS A 83 8.33 2.13 -12.96
C LYS A 83 6.97 1.55 -12.58
N LYS A 84 6.95 0.38 -11.93
CA LYS A 84 5.73 -0.38 -11.59
C LYS A 84 5.54 -0.54 -10.08
N VAL A 85 6.29 0.22 -9.27
CA VAL A 85 6.20 0.15 -7.81
C VAL A 85 5.96 1.53 -7.21
N ILE A 86 5.05 1.58 -6.23
CA ILE A 86 4.88 2.69 -5.29
C ILE A 86 5.31 2.16 -3.92
N ILE A 87 6.14 2.90 -3.20
CA ILE A 87 6.51 2.58 -1.82
C ILE A 87 5.65 3.43 -0.88
N SER A 88 5.02 2.79 0.09
CA SER A 88 4.24 3.51 1.09
C SER A 88 4.51 3.01 2.51
N SER A 89 4.26 3.84 3.50
CA SER A 89 4.32 3.46 4.91
C SER A 89 3.57 4.48 5.78
N PHE A 90 3.05 4.01 6.93
CA PHE A 90 2.64 4.86 8.05
C PHE A 90 3.84 5.44 8.81
N ASN A 91 5.00 4.78 8.73
CA ASN A 91 6.26 5.34 9.20
C ASN A 91 6.89 6.19 8.09
N HIS A 92 6.62 7.49 8.10
CA HIS A 92 7.11 8.42 7.09
C HIS A 92 8.64 8.49 7.06
N PHE A 93 9.33 8.23 8.18
CA PHE A 93 10.80 8.13 8.18
C PHE A 93 11.30 6.95 7.35
N SER A 94 10.59 5.81 7.36
CA SER A 94 10.93 4.67 6.50
C SER A 94 10.76 5.02 5.01
N VAL A 95 9.71 5.76 4.66
CA VAL A 95 9.52 6.28 3.30
C VAL A 95 10.69 7.19 2.90
N MET A 96 11.11 8.09 3.80
CA MET A 96 12.23 9.00 3.50
C MET A 96 13.55 8.27 3.37
N ARG A 97 13.87 7.30 4.25
CA ARG A 97 15.06 6.45 4.09
C ARG A 97 15.07 5.72 2.75
N MET A 98 13.93 5.12 2.37
CA MET A 98 13.81 4.45 1.07
C MET A 98 13.98 5.42 -0.10
N LYS A 99 13.49 6.66 0.02
CA LYS A 99 13.64 7.70 -0.99
C LYS A 99 15.08 8.16 -1.14
N ASP A 100 15.86 8.21 -0.05
CA ASP A 100 17.29 8.52 -0.12
C ASP A 100 18.08 7.41 -0.85
N ILE A 101 17.68 6.16 -0.68
CA ILE A 101 18.29 4.99 -1.34
C ILE A 101 17.89 4.91 -2.83
N ALA A 102 16.64 5.19 -3.16
CA ALA A 102 16.08 5.00 -4.50
C ALA A 102 15.22 6.19 -4.95
N PRO A 103 15.79 7.39 -5.14
CA PRO A 103 15.05 8.64 -5.39
C PRO A 103 14.17 8.63 -6.66
N GLN A 104 14.38 7.67 -7.56
CA GLN A 104 13.62 7.51 -8.80
C GLN A 104 12.29 6.79 -8.64
N LEU A 105 12.01 6.17 -7.49
CA LEU A 105 10.74 5.49 -7.24
C LEU A 105 9.63 6.50 -6.91
N LYS A 106 8.40 6.02 -6.95
CA LYS A 106 7.21 6.75 -6.51
C LYS A 106 6.92 6.43 -5.05
N TYR A 107 6.59 7.46 -4.28
CA TYR A 107 6.42 7.38 -2.83
C TYR A 107 5.07 7.88 -2.38
N GLY A 108 4.52 7.27 -1.31
CA GLY A 108 3.27 7.64 -0.69
C GLY A 108 3.33 7.63 0.83
N PHE A 109 2.79 8.67 1.46
CA PHE A 109 2.59 8.73 2.90
C PHE A 109 1.22 8.16 3.27
N LEU A 110 1.19 7.08 4.06
CA LEU A 110 -0.03 6.55 4.67
C LEU A 110 -0.39 7.34 5.93
N SER A 111 -1.67 7.64 6.10
CA SER A 111 -2.18 8.27 7.32
C SER A 111 -3.57 7.78 7.69
N GLU A 112 -3.76 7.47 8.96
CA GLU A 112 -5.08 7.18 9.55
C GLU A 112 -5.72 8.44 10.14
N ASP A 113 -4.90 9.39 10.56
CA ASP A 113 -5.32 10.58 11.28
C ASP A 113 -5.76 11.72 10.34
N TRP A 114 -6.55 12.65 10.92
CA TRP A 114 -6.89 13.93 10.31
C TRP A 114 -5.70 14.89 10.42
N ILE A 115 -4.97 15.09 9.33
CA ILE A 115 -3.78 15.95 9.31
C ILE A 115 -4.12 17.26 8.60
N ILE A 116 -3.92 18.38 9.31
CA ILE A 116 -4.03 19.73 8.74
C ILE A 116 -2.83 19.93 7.78
N ASP A 117 -3.11 20.52 6.59
CA ASP A 117 -2.09 20.76 5.56
C ASP A 117 -1.31 19.50 5.11
N ALA A 118 -2.00 18.35 5.08
CA ALA A 118 -1.42 17.08 4.67
C ALA A 118 -0.78 17.13 3.27
N GLY A 119 -1.39 17.87 2.34
CA GLY A 119 -0.87 18.06 0.99
C GLY A 119 0.41 18.89 0.99
N LYS A 120 0.44 19.99 1.75
CA LYS A 120 1.64 20.80 1.93
C LYS A 120 2.79 19.99 2.54
N TYR A 121 2.49 19.24 3.59
CA TYR A 121 3.44 18.35 4.25
C TYR A 121 4.02 17.33 3.25
N THR A 122 3.17 16.59 2.57
CA THR A 122 3.56 15.54 1.62
C THR A 122 4.42 16.13 0.48
N HIS A 123 3.96 17.23 -0.12
CA HIS A 123 4.66 17.92 -1.20
C HIS A 123 6.03 18.46 -0.77
N SER A 124 6.13 19.04 0.44
CA SER A 124 7.40 19.61 0.94
C SER A 124 8.51 18.56 1.12
N HIS A 125 8.14 17.28 1.29
CA HIS A 125 9.06 16.15 1.34
C HIS A 125 9.34 15.52 -0.03
N GLY A 126 8.77 16.09 -1.11
CA GLY A 126 8.92 15.57 -2.48
C GLY A 126 8.32 14.18 -2.65
N VAL A 127 7.25 13.88 -1.92
CA VAL A 127 6.47 12.65 -2.01
C VAL A 127 5.29 12.89 -2.93
N GLN A 128 4.98 11.93 -3.82
CA GLN A 128 4.05 12.13 -4.92
C GLN A 128 2.63 11.68 -4.60
N CYS A 129 2.47 10.76 -3.63
CA CYS A 129 1.17 10.20 -3.27
C CYS A 129 0.86 10.44 -1.79
N TYR A 130 -0.41 10.66 -1.50
CA TYR A 130 -0.93 10.64 -0.15
C TYR A 130 -1.99 9.56 -0.02
N HIS A 131 -1.86 8.67 0.98
CA HIS A 131 -2.70 7.51 1.18
C HIS A 131 -3.51 7.67 2.49
N PRO A 132 -4.55 8.52 2.51
CA PRO A 132 -5.38 8.72 3.69
C PRO A 132 -6.39 7.60 3.87
N ARG A 133 -6.88 7.43 5.10
CA ARG A 133 -8.12 6.72 5.34
C ARG A 133 -9.27 7.45 4.63
N PHE A 134 -10.16 6.71 3.96
CA PHE A 134 -11.19 7.31 3.07
C PHE A 134 -12.16 8.25 3.80
N ASN A 135 -12.47 7.98 5.09
CA ASN A 135 -13.31 8.84 5.92
C ASN A 135 -12.75 10.28 6.09
N ASN A 136 -11.44 10.46 5.89
CA ASN A 136 -10.77 11.76 6.02
C ASN A 136 -10.90 12.61 4.74
N LEU A 137 -11.39 12.03 3.65
CA LEU A 137 -11.53 12.70 2.36
C LEU A 137 -12.83 13.50 2.24
N VAL A 138 -12.94 14.57 3.01
CA VAL A 138 -13.97 15.59 2.83
C VAL A 138 -13.56 16.61 1.77
N PRO A 139 -14.49 17.39 1.18
CA PRO A 139 -14.20 18.29 0.05
C PRO A 139 -13.02 19.23 0.26
N ASP A 140 -12.86 19.80 1.45
CA ASP A 140 -11.75 20.73 1.75
C ASP A 140 -10.40 20.02 1.79
N VAL A 141 -10.33 18.80 2.32
CA VAL A 141 -9.11 17.98 2.33
C VAL A 141 -8.74 17.56 0.90
N ILE A 142 -9.73 17.09 0.12
CA ILE A 142 -9.49 16.74 -1.30
C ILE A 142 -8.96 17.94 -2.07
N LYS A 143 -9.56 19.11 -1.90
CA LYS A 143 -9.13 20.35 -2.54
C LYS A 143 -7.71 20.74 -2.15
N GLU A 144 -7.36 20.60 -0.87
CA GLU A 144 -6.02 20.89 -0.34
C GLU A 144 -4.98 19.94 -0.96
N LEU A 145 -5.23 18.63 -0.96
CA LEU A 145 -4.32 17.63 -1.57
C LEU A 145 -4.12 17.89 -3.06
N LYS A 146 -5.19 18.16 -3.81
CA LYS A 146 -5.13 18.44 -5.25
C LYS A 146 -4.38 19.72 -5.60
N LYS A 147 -4.39 20.73 -4.72
CA LYS A 147 -3.61 21.96 -4.88
C LYS A 147 -2.10 21.68 -5.07
N TYR A 148 -1.61 20.58 -4.50
CA TYR A 148 -0.21 20.16 -4.58
C TYR A 148 0.05 19.09 -5.63
N ASN A 149 -0.93 18.79 -6.50
CA ASN A 149 -0.85 17.75 -7.54
C ASN A 149 -0.47 16.37 -7.00
N LEU A 150 -0.93 16.03 -5.81
CA LEU A 150 -0.70 14.72 -5.22
C LEU A 150 -1.68 13.69 -5.79
N GLU A 151 -1.19 12.49 -6.04
CA GLU A 151 -2.03 11.33 -6.27
C GLU A 151 -2.65 10.87 -4.94
N ILE A 152 -3.96 10.71 -4.90
CA ILE A 152 -4.70 10.33 -3.70
C ILE A 152 -5.09 8.86 -3.81
N ASN A 153 -4.49 8.01 -2.95
CA ASN A 153 -4.67 6.56 -2.93
C ASN A 153 -5.30 6.15 -1.60
N THR A 154 -6.62 6.06 -1.55
CA THR A 154 -7.35 5.91 -0.28
C THR A 154 -7.72 4.47 0.04
N TRP A 155 -7.85 4.14 1.34
CA TRP A 155 -8.05 2.80 1.92
C TRP A 155 -8.97 2.83 3.15
N THR A 156 -9.60 1.75 3.57
CA THR A 156 -9.98 0.60 2.75
C THR A 156 -11.46 0.77 2.42
N VAL A 157 -11.79 0.93 1.16
CA VAL A 157 -13.13 1.33 0.68
C VAL A 157 -13.87 0.10 0.21
N ASN A 158 -14.89 -0.33 0.94
CA ASN A 158 -15.60 -1.58 0.65
C ASN A 158 -17.09 -1.38 0.33
N LEU A 159 -17.66 -0.21 0.61
CA LEU A 159 -19.07 0.08 0.32
C LEU A 159 -19.20 0.79 -1.03
N GLU A 160 -20.23 0.42 -1.79
CA GLU A 160 -20.52 0.99 -3.09
C GLU A 160 -20.73 2.50 -3.05
N GLU A 161 -21.44 3.00 -2.02
CA GLU A 161 -21.71 4.42 -1.83
C GLU A 161 -20.44 5.24 -1.64
N ASP A 162 -19.47 4.73 -0.86
CA ASP A 162 -18.16 5.36 -0.65
C ASP A 162 -17.35 5.37 -1.95
N MET A 163 -17.36 4.25 -2.70
CA MET A 163 -16.68 4.18 -4.00
C MET A 163 -17.25 5.21 -4.98
N ARG A 164 -18.59 5.33 -5.06
CA ARG A 164 -19.26 6.34 -5.90
C ARG A 164 -18.88 7.76 -5.52
N TYR A 165 -18.90 8.07 -4.22
CA TYR A 165 -18.48 9.37 -3.71
C TYR A 165 -17.04 9.71 -4.09
N LEU A 166 -16.12 8.78 -3.89
CA LEU A 166 -14.70 8.98 -4.17
C LEU A 166 -14.43 9.15 -5.66
N TYR A 167 -15.02 8.33 -6.52
CA TYR A 167 -14.88 8.49 -7.97
C TYR A 167 -15.50 9.79 -8.48
N SER A 168 -16.66 10.22 -7.94
CA SER A 168 -17.28 11.52 -8.30
C SER A 168 -16.41 12.72 -7.90
N ASN A 169 -15.55 12.56 -6.91
CA ASN A 169 -14.55 13.54 -6.50
C ASN A 169 -13.19 13.37 -7.19
N ASN A 170 -13.11 12.51 -8.22
CA ASN A 170 -11.89 12.23 -8.98
C ASN A 170 -10.71 11.80 -8.08
N ILE A 171 -10.96 10.87 -7.17
CA ILE A 171 -9.88 10.20 -6.41
C ILE A 171 -9.17 9.23 -7.34
N ASP A 172 -7.83 9.22 -7.30
CA ASP A 172 -7.01 8.52 -8.28
C ASP A 172 -7.07 7.00 -8.10
N VAL A 173 -6.89 6.52 -6.87
CA VAL A 173 -6.86 5.08 -6.54
C VAL A 173 -7.72 4.79 -5.30
N ILE A 174 -8.50 3.72 -5.41
CA ILE A 174 -9.26 3.13 -4.31
C ILE A 174 -8.68 1.77 -3.96
N ILE A 175 -8.23 1.61 -2.73
CA ILE A 175 -7.76 0.33 -2.17
C ILE A 175 -8.96 -0.36 -1.52
N THR A 176 -9.34 -1.52 -2.04
CA THR A 176 -10.57 -2.24 -1.66
C THR A 176 -10.36 -3.75 -1.63
N ASN A 177 -11.23 -4.46 -0.91
CA ASN A 177 -11.34 -5.92 -0.96
C ASN A 177 -12.23 -6.40 -2.13
N TYR A 178 -12.87 -5.47 -2.87
CA TYR A 178 -13.83 -5.76 -3.94
C TYR A 178 -13.44 -5.04 -5.24
N PRO A 179 -12.29 -5.41 -5.87
CA PRO A 179 -11.76 -4.69 -7.03
C PRO A 179 -12.70 -4.75 -8.25
N GLU A 180 -13.44 -5.85 -8.45
CA GLU A 180 -14.41 -5.99 -9.54
C GLU A 180 -15.55 -4.98 -9.39
N LEU A 181 -16.13 -4.84 -8.19
CA LEU A 181 -17.16 -3.85 -7.90
C LEU A 181 -16.64 -2.42 -8.13
N ALA A 182 -15.45 -2.13 -7.65
CA ALA A 182 -14.84 -0.82 -7.85
C ALA A 182 -14.65 -0.50 -9.34
N GLN A 183 -14.23 -1.49 -10.14
CA GLN A 183 -14.06 -1.33 -11.59
C GLN A 183 -15.41 -1.12 -12.31
N GLU A 184 -16.47 -1.84 -11.92
CA GLU A 184 -17.81 -1.63 -12.47
C GLU A 184 -18.32 -0.21 -12.21
N ILE A 185 -18.19 0.26 -10.97
CA ILE A 185 -18.63 1.62 -10.57
C ILE A 185 -17.87 2.67 -11.38
N LYS A 186 -16.55 2.53 -11.48
CA LYS A 186 -15.69 3.45 -12.25
C LYS A 186 -16.12 3.52 -13.74
N ASN A 187 -16.45 2.38 -14.33
CA ASN A 187 -16.86 2.32 -15.73
C ASN A 187 -18.24 2.96 -15.98
N ARG A 188 -19.15 2.88 -14.99
CA ARG A 188 -20.50 3.50 -15.09
C ARG A 188 -20.51 5.02 -14.88
N GLN A 189 -19.44 5.60 -14.34
CA GLN A 189 -19.30 7.04 -14.10
C GLN A 189 -18.50 7.78 -15.19
N ARG A 190 -17.94 7.05 -16.15
CA ARG A 190 -17.31 7.58 -17.36
C ARG A 190 -18.36 7.80 -18.47
#